data_d6d59526a61436445edb8bbcb4eca163
#
_entry.id   d6d59526a61436445edb8bbcb4eca163
#
_cell.length_a   1.000
_cell.length_b   1.000
_cell.length_c   1.000
_cell.angle_alpha   90.00
_cell.angle_beta   90.00
_cell.angle_gamma   90.00
#
_symmetry.space_group_name_H-M   'P 1'
#
loop_
_entity.id
_entity.type
_entity.pdbx_description
1 polymer ?
#
loop_
_entity_poly.entity_id
_entity_poly.type
_entity_poly.pdbx_seq_one_letter_code
_entity_poly.pdbx_strand_id
1 'polypeptide(L)'
;MPNGSLEKFIYEERSNRVRQLGWPILHKISLGIARGLEYLHRGCNTRILHFDIKPHNILLDDNFRPKISDFGLAKLCMKNESIVSMLGARGTIGYTAPEIVCRNLGGVSHKSDAYSYGMMVLEMVGGRKNVDAGADRTSEIYFPHWLYQRIELDEDLQLVGIMNEEENECARKMVIASLWCIQTDPSNRPSMSKVVEMLEGKLDSLEIPPKPYLYSPSRIQVDSSTTELT
;
A
#
# COMPACT_ATOMS: atom_id res chain seq x y z
N MET A 1 3.90 17.20 -16.56
CA MET A 1 3.61 15.95 -17.27
C MET A 1 2.24 16.07 -17.92
N PRO A 2 2.04 15.62 -19.18
CA PRO A 2 0.81 15.91 -19.94
C PRO A 2 -0.47 15.40 -19.27
N ASN A 3 -0.43 14.19 -18.70
CA ASN A 3 -1.61 13.60 -18.05
C ASN A 3 -1.79 14.03 -16.58
N GLY A 4 -0.87 14.84 -16.02
CA GLY A 4 -0.97 15.30 -14.64
C GLY A 4 -0.71 14.17 -13.63
N SER A 5 -1.40 14.20 -12.48
CA SER A 5 -1.22 13.23 -11.40
C SER A 5 -2.12 12.00 -11.57
N LEU A 6 -1.63 10.86 -11.07
CA LEU A 6 -2.36 9.58 -11.03
C LEU A 6 -3.73 9.68 -10.35
N GLU A 7 -3.85 10.56 -9.36
CA GLU A 7 -5.10 10.79 -8.64
C GLU A 7 -6.30 11.03 -9.54
N LYS A 8 -6.11 11.69 -10.68
CA LYS A 8 -7.18 12.02 -11.63
C LYS A 8 -7.83 10.78 -12.27
N PHE A 9 -7.17 9.64 -12.21
CA PHE A 9 -7.54 8.44 -12.98
C PHE A 9 -7.96 7.26 -12.13
N ILE A 10 -7.71 7.30 -10.82
CA ILE A 10 -7.91 6.12 -9.95
C ILE A 10 -9.21 6.12 -9.17
N TYR A 11 -9.84 7.28 -8.97
CA TYR A 11 -11.10 7.32 -8.25
C TYR A 11 -12.28 7.31 -9.21
N GLU A 12 -13.23 6.40 -8.94
CA GLU A 12 -14.46 6.30 -9.71
C GLU A 12 -15.38 7.48 -9.37
N GLU A 13 -15.93 8.10 -10.39
CA GLU A 13 -17.06 9.00 -10.20
C GLU A 13 -18.27 8.18 -9.74
N ARG A 14 -18.91 8.57 -8.63
CA ARG A 14 -20.07 7.88 -8.02
C ARG A 14 -21.22 7.57 -8.98
N SER A 15 -21.27 8.25 -10.14
CA SER A 15 -22.36 8.11 -11.12
C SER A 15 -22.12 7.03 -12.18
N ASN A 16 -20.92 6.57 -12.44
CA ASN A 16 -20.64 5.82 -13.67
C ASN A 16 -19.70 4.61 -13.51
N ARG A 17 -19.56 3.98 -12.42
CA ARG A 17 -18.79 2.73 -12.13
C ARG A 17 -17.87 2.21 -13.26
N VAL A 18 -17.32 3.10 -14.08
CA VAL A 18 -16.42 2.78 -15.20
C VAL A 18 -15.02 3.28 -14.84
N ARG A 19 -14.05 2.37 -14.86
CA ARG A 19 -12.65 2.73 -14.68
C ARG A 19 -12.15 3.57 -15.85
N GLN A 20 -11.43 4.64 -15.54
CA GLN A 20 -10.78 5.46 -16.58
C GLN A 20 -9.57 4.74 -17.20
N LEU A 21 -8.90 3.88 -16.43
CA LEU A 21 -7.74 3.09 -16.87
C LEU A 21 -8.02 1.59 -16.71
N GLY A 22 -7.81 0.81 -17.77
CA GLY A 22 -7.91 -0.64 -17.75
C GLY A 22 -6.79 -1.30 -16.92
N TRP A 23 -7.01 -2.53 -16.47
CA TRP A 23 -6.13 -3.30 -15.60
C TRP A 23 -4.69 -3.43 -16.11
N PRO A 24 -4.43 -3.67 -17.43
CA PRO A 24 -3.06 -3.73 -17.95
C PRO A 24 -2.30 -2.40 -17.78
N ILE A 25 -3.01 -1.25 -17.88
CA ILE A 25 -2.38 0.07 -17.69
C ILE A 25 -2.11 0.31 -16.19
N LEU A 26 -3.07 -0.01 -15.32
CA LEU A 26 -2.88 0.10 -13.86
C LEU A 26 -1.70 -0.76 -13.37
N HIS A 27 -1.61 -1.99 -13.88
CA HIS A 27 -0.49 -2.89 -13.59
C HIS A 27 0.86 -2.31 -14.06
N LYS A 28 0.93 -1.77 -15.30
CA LYS A 28 2.13 -1.10 -15.82
C LYS A 28 2.52 0.12 -15.00
N ILE A 29 1.55 0.90 -14.54
CA ILE A 29 1.79 2.06 -13.67
C ILE A 29 2.35 1.59 -12.32
N SER A 30 1.71 0.60 -11.66
CA SER A 30 2.19 0.08 -10.37
C SER A 30 3.61 -0.47 -10.46
N LEU A 31 3.91 -1.25 -11.50
CA LEU A 31 5.24 -1.77 -11.77
C LEU A 31 6.26 -0.64 -12.03
N GLY A 32 5.88 0.38 -12.80
CA GLY A 32 6.75 1.54 -13.07
C GLY A 32 7.09 2.34 -11.82
N ILE A 33 6.13 2.51 -10.89
CA ILE A 33 6.37 3.15 -9.60
C ILE A 33 7.30 2.29 -8.74
N ALA A 34 7.05 0.96 -8.68
CA ALA A 34 7.91 0.04 -7.95
C ALA A 34 9.36 0.08 -8.41
N ARG A 35 9.61 0.11 -9.72
CA ARG A 35 10.96 0.28 -10.31
C ARG A 35 11.56 1.64 -10.00
N GLY A 36 10.75 2.70 -10.00
CA GLY A 36 11.20 4.04 -9.60
C GLY A 36 11.68 4.06 -8.14
N LEU A 37 10.93 3.47 -7.22
CA LEU A 37 11.31 3.34 -5.81
C LEU A 37 12.51 2.42 -5.62
N GLU A 38 12.59 1.31 -6.35
CA GLU A 38 13.77 0.43 -6.35
C GLU A 38 15.03 1.22 -6.71
N TYR A 39 14.96 2.04 -7.76
CA TYR A 39 16.09 2.90 -8.16
C TYR A 39 16.47 3.88 -7.05
N LEU A 40 15.51 4.55 -6.41
CA LEU A 40 15.76 5.46 -5.29
C LEU A 40 16.41 4.74 -4.10
N HIS A 41 15.99 3.52 -3.81
CA HIS A 41 16.46 2.74 -2.66
C HIS A 41 17.79 2.03 -2.91
N ARG A 42 18.14 1.67 -4.15
CA ARG A 42 19.30 0.82 -4.49
C ARG A 42 20.17 1.32 -5.62
N GLY A 43 19.57 2.02 -6.60
CA GLY A 43 20.26 2.45 -7.81
C GLY A 43 21.18 3.67 -7.59
N CYS A 44 20.89 4.50 -6.59
CA CYS A 44 21.70 5.67 -6.26
C CYS A 44 22.86 5.31 -5.33
N ASN A 45 23.94 6.10 -5.36
CA ASN A 45 25.08 5.95 -4.44
C ASN A 45 24.67 6.09 -2.97
N THR A 46 23.74 7.01 -2.69
CA THR A 46 23.08 7.20 -1.41
C THR A 46 21.62 6.82 -1.56
N ARG A 47 21.09 6.06 -0.60
CA ARG A 47 19.68 5.68 -0.61
C ARG A 47 18.81 6.92 -0.41
N ILE A 48 17.80 7.08 -1.25
CA ILE A 48 16.81 8.16 -1.16
C ILE A 48 15.52 7.57 -0.63
N LEU A 49 15.04 8.06 0.51
CA LEU A 49 13.75 7.69 1.11
C LEU A 49 12.79 8.83 0.84
N HIS A 50 11.66 8.55 0.20
CA HIS A 50 10.75 9.59 -0.30
C HIS A 50 9.81 10.13 0.78
N PHE A 51 9.22 9.24 1.60
CA PHE A 51 8.31 9.53 2.71
C PHE A 51 6.99 10.24 2.38
N ASP A 52 6.67 10.45 1.10
CA ASP A 52 5.38 11.02 0.69
C ASP A 52 4.85 10.39 -0.61
N ILE A 53 4.95 9.06 -0.71
CA ILE A 53 4.38 8.32 -1.85
C ILE A 53 2.87 8.30 -1.71
N LYS A 54 2.19 8.89 -2.72
CA LYS A 54 0.73 9.01 -2.81
C LYS A 54 0.33 9.32 -4.26
N PRO A 55 -0.95 9.14 -4.65
CA PRO A 55 -1.40 9.37 -6.04
C PRO A 55 -1.11 10.77 -6.57
N HIS A 56 -1.16 11.79 -5.73
CA HIS A 56 -0.85 13.19 -6.10
C HIS A 56 0.59 13.39 -6.59
N ASN A 57 1.54 12.64 -6.01
CA ASN A 57 2.96 12.76 -6.26
C ASN A 57 3.47 11.82 -7.37
N ILE A 58 2.57 11.07 -8.00
CA ILE A 58 2.86 10.27 -9.18
C ILE A 58 2.32 10.98 -10.41
N LEU A 59 3.21 11.49 -11.23
CA LEU A 59 2.85 12.17 -12.47
C LEU A 59 2.92 11.19 -13.64
N LEU A 60 2.00 11.33 -14.59
CA LEU A 60 1.92 10.47 -15.76
C LEU A 60 2.34 11.23 -17.03
N ASP A 61 3.25 10.65 -17.81
CA ASP A 61 3.59 11.19 -19.12
C ASP A 61 2.49 10.90 -20.18
N ASP A 62 2.70 11.28 -21.41
CA ASP A 62 1.77 11.08 -22.54
C ASP A 62 1.44 9.61 -22.82
N ASN A 63 2.33 8.68 -22.44
CA ASN A 63 2.15 7.24 -22.54
C ASN A 63 1.73 6.57 -21.24
N PHE A 64 1.22 7.33 -20.26
CA PHE A 64 0.87 6.86 -18.91
C PHE A 64 2.03 6.23 -18.13
N ARG A 65 3.29 6.58 -18.45
CA ARG A 65 4.44 6.13 -17.69
C ARG A 65 4.57 6.96 -16.41
N PRO A 66 4.66 6.34 -15.23
CA PRO A 66 4.71 7.06 -13.96
C PRO A 66 6.08 7.69 -13.74
N LYS A 67 6.05 8.87 -13.12
CA LYS A 67 7.20 9.62 -12.62
C LYS A 67 6.94 10.02 -11.18
N ILE A 68 7.81 9.58 -10.28
CA ILE A 68 7.77 9.99 -8.87
C ILE A 68 8.20 11.46 -8.80
N SER A 69 7.46 12.27 -8.06
CA SER A 69 7.68 13.71 -7.90
C SER A 69 7.51 14.15 -6.45
N ASP A 70 7.80 15.40 -6.17
CA ASP A 70 7.70 16.03 -4.85
C ASP A 70 8.61 15.39 -3.77
N PHE A 71 9.89 15.63 -3.89
CA PHE A 71 10.92 15.18 -2.94
C PHE A 71 11.05 16.10 -1.69
N GLY A 72 10.03 16.91 -1.38
CA GLY A 72 10.04 17.87 -0.27
C GLY A 72 10.23 17.24 1.12
N LEU A 73 9.81 15.97 1.29
CA LEU A 73 10.01 15.20 2.52
C LEU A 73 11.15 14.18 2.44
N ALA A 74 11.81 14.06 1.27
CA ALA A 74 12.80 13.02 1.04
C ALA A 74 14.04 13.18 1.94
N LYS A 75 14.65 12.04 2.29
CA LYS A 75 15.88 11.98 3.05
C LYS A 75 16.93 11.11 2.37
N LEU A 76 18.16 11.56 2.46
CA LEU A 76 19.33 10.77 2.09
C LEU A 76 19.74 9.89 3.27
N CYS A 77 19.95 8.61 3.02
CA CYS A 77 20.37 7.63 4.00
C CYS A 77 21.57 6.86 3.46
N MET A 78 22.64 6.75 4.25
CA MET A 78 23.81 5.96 3.86
C MET A 78 23.40 4.49 3.69
N LYS A 79 24.01 3.78 2.72
CA LYS A 79 23.63 2.37 2.41
C LYS A 79 23.84 1.41 3.58
N ASN A 80 24.75 1.73 4.48
CA ASN A 80 25.03 0.98 5.71
C ASN A 80 24.08 1.32 6.87
N GLU A 81 23.28 2.37 6.75
CA GLU A 81 22.28 2.74 7.75
C GLU A 81 20.93 2.12 7.36
N SER A 82 20.35 1.36 8.29
CA SER A 82 19.06 0.72 8.08
C SER A 82 17.89 1.55 8.60
N ILE A 83 18.15 2.44 9.57
CA ILE A 83 17.13 3.21 10.28
C ILE A 83 17.50 4.69 10.23
N VAL A 84 16.49 5.53 9.96
CA VAL A 84 16.65 7.00 9.91
C VAL A 84 15.96 7.63 11.10
N SER A 85 16.69 8.53 11.80
CA SER A 85 16.06 9.35 12.84
C SER A 85 15.14 10.39 12.20
N MET A 86 13.86 10.36 12.56
CA MET A 86 12.90 11.39 12.17
C MET A 86 12.44 12.18 13.39
N LEU A 87 12.62 13.51 13.34
CA LEU A 87 12.05 14.45 14.29
C LEU A 87 10.64 14.84 13.80
N GLY A 88 9.62 14.32 14.49
CA GLY A 88 8.21 14.55 14.17
C GLY A 88 7.62 13.60 13.13
N ALA A 89 6.32 13.33 13.25
CA ALA A 89 5.56 12.58 12.26
C ALA A 89 5.45 13.43 10.97
N ARG A 90 5.87 12.86 9.83
CA ARG A 90 5.79 13.49 8.50
C ARG A 90 5.19 12.51 7.52
N GLY A 91 4.46 13.02 6.56
CA GLY A 91 3.80 12.24 5.52
C GLY A 91 2.30 12.59 5.42
N THR A 92 1.62 11.94 4.52
CA THR A 92 0.19 12.15 4.24
C THR A 92 -0.64 11.09 4.95
N ILE A 93 -1.69 11.51 5.70
CA ILE A 93 -2.64 10.60 6.37
C ILE A 93 -3.21 9.61 5.34
N GLY A 94 -3.27 8.34 5.71
CA GLY A 94 -3.72 7.25 4.83
C GLY A 94 -2.58 6.53 4.09
N TYR A 95 -1.40 7.16 3.94
CA TYR A 95 -0.23 6.55 3.29
C TYR A 95 0.98 6.44 4.23
N THR A 96 0.96 7.16 5.34
CA THR A 96 2.08 7.16 6.31
C THR A 96 2.20 5.82 7.00
N ALA A 97 3.39 5.24 6.97
CA ALA A 97 3.67 3.97 7.63
C ALA A 97 3.55 4.06 9.16
N PRO A 98 3.06 3.00 9.83
CA PRO A 98 2.79 3.02 11.28
C PRO A 98 4.00 3.40 12.14
N GLU A 99 5.21 2.94 11.80
CA GLU A 99 6.45 3.25 12.52
C GLU A 99 6.87 4.71 12.45
N ILE A 100 6.36 5.48 11.48
CA ILE A 100 6.61 6.93 11.40
C ILE A 100 5.83 7.67 12.50
N VAL A 101 4.64 7.17 12.82
CA VAL A 101 3.75 7.74 13.84
C VAL A 101 4.05 7.14 15.21
N CYS A 102 4.24 5.82 15.28
CA CYS A 102 4.46 5.07 16.50
C CYS A 102 5.83 4.38 16.48
N ARG A 103 6.80 4.94 17.20
CA ARG A 103 8.20 4.45 17.23
C ARG A 103 8.36 3.04 17.79
N ASN A 104 7.37 2.53 18.52
CA ASN A 104 7.40 1.18 19.08
C ASN A 104 7.13 0.09 18.02
N LEU A 105 6.70 0.47 16.82
CA LEU A 105 6.38 -0.46 15.73
C LEU A 105 7.56 -0.73 14.79
N GLY A 106 8.74 -0.23 15.11
CA GLY A 106 9.95 -0.46 14.32
C GLY A 106 10.69 0.81 13.91
N GLY A 107 11.80 0.65 13.20
CA GLY A 107 12.63 1.76 12.72
C GLY A 107 12.15 2.29 11.37
N VAL A 108 12.18 3.61 11.22
CA VAL A 108 11.85 4.29 9.97
C VAL A 108 12.94 4.01 8.92
N SER A 109 12.55 3.49 7.77
CA SER A 109 13.48 3.04 6.72
C SER A 109 12.84 3.11 5.31
N HIS A 110 13.52 2.56 4.31
CA HIS A 110 12.97 2.36 2.97
C HIS A 110 11.70 1.49 2.94
N LYS A 111 11.45 0.72 4.01
CA LYS A 111 10.22 -0.08 4.18
C LYS A 111 9.00 0.80 4.44
N SER A 112 9.21 2.05 4.88
CA SER A 112 8.14 3.04 5.03
C SER A 112 7.59 3.50 3.67
N ASP A 113 8.45 3.66 2.66
CA ASP A 113 8.02 3.92 1.28
C ASP A 113 7.29 2.71 0.67
N ALA A 114 7.72 1.48 1.01
CA ALA A 114 7.02 0.27 0.58
C ALA A 114 5.59 0.23 1.15
N TYR A 115 5.38 0.62 2.41
CA TYR A 115 4.05 0.74 2.99
C TYR A 115 3.18 1.76 2.24
N SER A 116 3.70 2.96 2.02
CA SER A 116 3.00 4.02 1.28
C SER A 116 2.64 3.58 -0.14
N TYR A 117 3.56 2.86 -0.81
CA TYR A 117 3.32 2.25 -2.10
C TYR A 117 2.17 1.24 -2.05
N GLY A 118 2.16 0.32 -1.09
CA GLY A 118 1.08 -0.65 -0.92
C GLY A 118 -0.28 0.01 -0.73
N MET A 119 -0.38 1.02 0.16
CA MET A 119 -1.61 1.78 0.38
C MET A 119 -2.11 2.46 -0.90
N MET A 120 -1.21 3.06 -1.66
CA MET A 120 -1.55 3.71 -2.92
C MET A 120 -2.05 2.71 -3.97
N VAL A 121 -1.38 1.56 -4.13
CA VAL A 121 -1.79 0.55 -5.12
C VAL A 121 -3.13 -0.08 -4.75
N LEU A 122 -3.45 -0.24 -3.46
CA LEU A 122 -4.78 -0.69 -3.03
C LEU A 122 -5.89 0.31 -3.42
N GLU A 123 -5.64 1.62 -3.34
CA GLU A 123 -6.59 2.62 -3.86
C GLU A 123 -6.74 2.54 -5.39
N MET A 124 -5.65 2.28 -6.12
CA MET A 124 -5.71 2.03 -7.57
C MET A 124 -6.58 0.81 -7.89
N VAL A 125 -6.43 -0.26 -7.13
CA VAL A 125 -7.23 -1.50 -7.26
C VAL A 125 -8.69 -1.25 -6.93
N GLY A 126 -8.98 -0.56 -5.84
CA GLY A 126 -10.33 -0.30 -5.35
C GLY A 126 -11.09 0.77 -6.11
N GLY A 127 -10.41 1.65 -6.85
CA GLY A 127 -11.05 2.84 -7.43
C GLY A 127 -11.59 3.82 -6.38
N ARG A 128 -11.17 3.68 -5.12
CA ARG A 128 -11.65 4.46 -3.98
C ARG A 128 -10.56 4.65 -2.92
N LYS A 129 -10.80 5.58 -2.00
CA LYS A 129 -9.93 5.74 -0.82
C LYS A 129 -9.95 4.47 0.05
N ASN A 130 -8.81 4.12 0.64
CA ASN A 130 -8.69 2.97 1.55
C ASN A 130 -9.53 3.14 2.83
N VAL A 131 -9.78 4.39 3.25
CA VAL A 131 -10.63 4.73 4.38
C VAL A 131 -11.82 5.52 3.87
N ASP A 132 -13.01 4.96 3.99
CA ASP A 132 -14.28 5.64 3.68
C ASP A 132 -15.09 5.83 4.96
N ALA A 133 -15.07 7.05 5.48
CA ALA A 133 -15.81 7.43 6.69
C ALA A 133 -17.33 7.46 6.51
N GLY A 134 -17.82 7.34 5.26
CA GLY A 134 -19.25 7.31 4.92
C GLY A 134 -19.79 5.89 4.68
N ALA A 135 -18.99 4.85 4.87
CA ALA A 135 -19.45 3.47 4.68
C ALA A 135 -20.32 3.01 5.86
N ASP A 136 -21.47 2.38 5.54
CA ASP A 136 -22.46 1.94 6.53
C ASP A 136 -22.00 0.71 7.35
N ARG A 137 -21.01 -0.04 6.87
CA ARG A 137 -20.50 -1.25 7.52
C ARG A 137 -19.03 -1.08 7.93
N THR A 138 -18.70 -1.50 9.14
CA THR A 138 -17.34 -1.41 9.70
C THR A 138 -16.29 -2.13 8.85
N SER A 139 -16.65 -3.24 8.18
CA SER A 139 -15.77 -3.99 7.26
C SER A 139 -15.52 -3.27 5.94
N GLU A 140 -16.38 -2.31 5.56
CA GLU A 140 -16.25 -1.52 4.34
C GLU A 140 -15.47 -0.22 4.57
N ILE A 141 -15.34 0.20 5.84
CA ILE A 141 -14.64 1.42 6.23
C ILE A 141 -13.14 1.35 5.88
N TYR A 142 -12.53 0.16 5.99
CA TYR A 142 -11.12 -0.03 5.68
C TYR A 142 -10.94 -1.07 4.58
N PHE A 143 -10.77 -0.60 3.35
CA PHE A 143 -10.71 -1.41 2.13
C PHE A 143 -9.65 -2.53 2.13
N PRO A 144 -8.42 -2.32 2.67
CA PRO A 144 -7.43 -3.40 2.74
C PRO A 144 -7.90 -4.62 3.53
N HIS A 145 -8.70 -4.42 4.60
CA HIS A 145 -9.25 -5.52 5.39
C HIS A 145 -10.27 -6.35 4.60
N TRP A 146 -11.11 -5.68 3.82
CA TRP A 146 -12.09 -6.33 2.97
C TRP A 146 -11.44 -7.16 1.87
N LEU A 147 -10.41 -6.63 1.20
CA LEU A 147 -9.64 -7.35 0.20
C LEU A 147 -8.94 -8.57 0.79
N TYR A 148 -8.41 -8.44 2.01
CA TYR A 148 -7.74 -9.51 2.70
C TYR A 148 -8.67 -10.71 2.92
N GLN A 149 -9.89 -10.48 3.43
CA GLN A 149 -10.86 -11.53 3.67
C GLN A 149 -11.20 -12.29 2.39
N ARG A 150 -11.38 -11.59 1.27
CA ARG A 150 -11.72 -12.23 0.00
C ARG A 150 -10.58 -13.04 -0.60
N ILE A 151 -9.36 -12.52 -0.53
CA ILE A 151 -8.21 -13.24 -1.09
C ILE A 151 -7.85 -14.48 -0.26
N GLU A 152 -8.05 -14.43 1.06
CA GLU A 152 -7.84 -15.56 1.96
C GLU A 152 -8.83 -16.70 1.70
N LEU A 153 -10.06 -16.38 1.32
CA LEU A 153 -11.12 -17.34 0.99
C LEU A 153 -11.12 -17.77 -0.48
N ASP A 154 -10.14 -17.31 -1.26
CA ASP A 154 -10.06 -17.48 -2.73
C ASP A 154 -11.37 -17.07 -3.45
N GLU A 155 -12.07 -16.09 -2.88
CA GLU A 155 -13.27 -15.53 -3.48
C GLU A 155 -12.94 -14.60 -4.64
N ASP A 156 -13.95 -14.36 -5.50
CA ASP A 156 -13.90 -13.30 -6.49
C ASP A 156 -13.73 -11.95 -5.79
N LEU A 157 -12.72 -11.19 -6.21
CA LEU A 157 -12.42 -9.86 -5.66
C LEU A 157 -13.51 -8.83 -5.96
N GLN A 158 -14.46 -9.15 -6.85
CA GLN A 158 -15.56 -8.26 -7.29
C GLN A 158 -15.07 -6.85 -7.64
N LEU A 159 -13.91 -6.78 -8.26
CA LEU A 159 -13.31 -5.52 -8.69
C LEU A 159 -13.92 -5.08 -10.03
N VAL A 160 -14.20 -3.80 -10.13
CA VAL A 160 -14.83 -3.23 -11.33
C VAL A 160 -13.89 -3.36 -12.54
N GLY A 161 -14.47 -3.70 -13.71
CA GLY A 161 -13.76 -3.68 -14.99
C GLY A 161 -12.85 -4.87 -15.25
N ILE A 162 -12.94 -5.97 -14.50
CA ILE A 162 -12.30 -7.25 -14.84
C ILE A 162 -13.18 -7.95 -15.89
N MET A 163 -12.64 -8.15 -17.09
CA MET A 163 -13.35 -8.72 -18.24
C MET A 163 -12.81 -10.11 -18.62
N ASN A 164 -11.61 -10.47 -18.18
CA ASN A 164 -10.95 -11.71 -18.57
C ASN A 164 -9.92 -12.14 -17.51
N GLU A 165 -9.36 -13.35 -17.68
CA GLU A 165 -8.41 -13.94 -16.73
C GLU A 165 -7.09 -13.18 -16.64
N GLU A 166 -6.60 -12.60 -17.73
CA GLU A 166 -5.37 -11.79 -17.73
C GLU A 166 -5.52 -10.55 -16.82
N GLU A 167 -6.66 -9.89 -16.90
CA GLU A 167 -6.97 -8.73 -16.03
C GLU A 167 -7.14 -9.14 -14.58
N ASN A 168 -7.77 -10.31 -14.32
CA ASN A 168 -7.89 -10.89 -13.00
C ASN A 168 -6.51 -11.21 -12.41
N GLU A 169 -5.62 -11.81 -13.19
CA GLU A 169 -4.24 -12.08 -12.78
C GLU A 169 -3.50 -10.78 -12.42
N CYS A 170 -3.62 -9.74 -13.26
CA CYS A 170 -3.05 -8.42 -12.99
C CYS A 170 -3.57 -7.84 -11.66
N ALA A 171 -4.88 -7.89 -11.44
CA ALA A 171 -5.52 -7.39 -10.22
C ALA A 171 -5.05 -8.16 -8.98
N ARG A 172 -5.06 -9.50 -9.03
CA ARG A 172 -4.63 -10.35 -7.91
C ARG A 172 -3.16 -10.14 -7.56
N LYS A 173 -2.24 -10.03 -8.52
CA LYS A 173 -0.84 -9.69 -8.29
C LYS A 173 -0.69 -8.35 -7.58
N MET A 174 -1.39 -7.32 -8.05
CA MET A 174 -1.37 -5.99 -7.42
C MET A 174 -1.87 -6.05 -5.98
N VAL A 175 -2.96 -6.78 -5.72
CA VAL A 175 -3.52 -6.95 -4.35
C VAL A 175 -2.51 -7.67 -3.45
N ILE A 176 -2.01 -8.84 -3.83
CA ILE A 176 -1.10 -9.63 -3.00
C ILE A 176 0.18 -8.85 -2.69
N ALA A 177 0.82 -8.24 -3.71
CA ALA A 177 2.02 -7.44 -3.51
C ALA A 177 1.77 -6.26 -2.56
N SER A 178 0.60 -5.60 -2.68
CA SER A 178 0.24 -4.48 -1.81
C SER A 178 -0.04 -4.92 -0.38
N LEU A 179 -0.72 -6.04 -0.17
CA LEU A 179 -0.98 -6.60 1.16
C LEU A 179 0.33 -7.00 1.88
N TRP A 180 1.33 -7.50 1.16
CA TRP A 180 2.69 -7.68 1.69
C TRP A 180 3.34 -6.35 2.07
N CYS A 181 3.18 -5.32 1.25
CA CYS A 181 3.77 -4.00 1.51
C CYS A 181 3.20 -3.32 2.76
N ILE A 182 1.93 -3.54 3.10
CA ILE A 182 1.26 -2.88 4.24
C ILE A 182 1.34 -3.66 5.56
N GLN A 183 2.22 -4.66 5.68
CA GLN A 183 2.44 -5.35 6.95
C GLN A 183 2.80 -4.35 8.06
N THR A 184 2.27 -4.57 9.27
CA THR A 184 2.49 -3.66 10.41
C THR A 184 3.96 -3.58 10.79
N ASP A 185 4.64 -4.74 10.89
CA ASP A 185 6.08 -4.81 11.11
C ASP A 185 6.84 -4.50 9.82
N PRO A 186 7.70 -3.46 9.79
CA PRO A 186 8.50 -3.13 8.61
C PRO A 186 9.39 -4.28 8.11
N SER A 187 9.84 -5.17 9.00
CA SER A 187 10.70 -6.30 8.64
C SER A 187 10.00 -7.30 7.72
N ASN A 188 8.70 -7.45 7.86
CA ASN A 188 7.87 -8.36 7.05
C ASN A 188 7.53 -7.80 5.66
N ARG A 189 7.71 -6.50 5.45
CA ARG A 189 7.45 -5.88 4.15
C ARG A 189 8.55 -6.26 3.15
N PRO A 190 8.23 -6.50 1.86
CA PRO A 190 9.23 -6.74 0.84
C PRO A 190 10.10 -5.51 0.57
N SER A 191 11.28 -5.69 -0.01
CA SER A 191 12.00 -4.62 -0.69
C SER A 191 11.31 -4.29 -2.01
N MET A 192 11.54 -3.10 -2.57
CA MET A 192 10.93 -2.75 -3.86
C MET A 192 11.41 -3.64 -5.00
N SER A 193 12.64 -4.19 -4.94
CA SER A 193 13.09 -5.24 -5.89
C SER A 193 12.20 -6.47 -5.83
N LYS A 194 11.83 -6.91 -4.60
CA LYS A 194 10.94 -8.06 -4.44
C LYS A 194 9.53 -7.76 -4.92
N VAL A 195 9.04 -6.53 -4.72
CA VAL A 195 7.75 -6.08 -5.26
C VAL A 195 7.74 -6.13 -6.80
N VAL A 196 8.83 -5.68 -7.45
CA VAL A 196 8.99 -5.79 -8.90
C VAL A 196 8.91 -7.26 -9.34
N GLU A 197 9.66 -8.16 -8.69
CA GLU A 197 9.62 -9.61 -8.97
C GLU A 197 8.19 -10.18 -8.81
N MET A 198 7.46 -9.77 -7.77
CA MET A 198 6.09 -10.22 -7.52
C MET A 198 5.12 -9.79 -8.64
N LEU A 199 5.24 -8.54 -9.09
CA LEU A 199 4.38 -8.02 -10.16
C LEU A 199 4.70 -8.61 -11.54
N GLU A 200 5.97 -8.92 -11.82
CA GLU A 200 6.41 -9.51 -13.09
C GLU A 200 6.28 -11.04 -13.12
N GLY A 201 6.31 -11.68 -11.95
CA GLY A 201 6.28 -13.13 -11.80
C GLY A 201 4.93 -13.76 -12.12
N LYS A 202 4.82 -15.07 -11.93
CA LYS A 202 3.55 -15.80 -12.06
C LYS A 202 2.72 -15.66 -10.79
N LEU A 203 1.40 -15.58 -10.93
CA LEU A 203 0.47 -15.48 -9.80
C LEU A 203 0.60 -16.69 -8.85
N ASP A 204 0.70 -17.90 -9.38
CA ASP A 204 0.80 -19.16 -8.60
C ASP A 204 2.04 -19.22 -7.69
N SER A 205 3.04 -18.39 -7.96
CA SER A 205 4.25 -18.30 -7.12
C SER A 205 4.12 -17.33 -5.96
N LEU A 206 3.00 -16.60 -5.86
CA LEU A 206 2.78 -15.60 -4.83
C LEU A 206 2.03 -16.20 -3.63
N GLU A 207 2.65 -16.10 -2.47
CA GLU A 207 2.00 -16.46 -1.21
C GLU A 207 1.14 -15.29 -0.70
N ILE A 208 -0.04 -15.62 -0.15
CA ILE A 208 -0.89 -14.64 0.53
C ILE A 208 -0.21 -14.26 1.85
N PRO A 209 0.00 -12.95 2.12
CA PRO A 209 0.66 -12.53 3.36
C PRO A 209 -0.21 -12.83 4.59
N PRO A 210 0.38 -12.97 5.79
CA PRO A 210 -0.40 -13.08 7.03
C PRO A 210 -1.19 -11.80 7.27
N LYS A 211 -2.39 -11.93 7.86
CA LYS A 211 -3.23 -10.77 8.18
C LYS A 211 -2.49 -9.83 9.13
N PRO A 212 -2.36 -8.53 8.80
CA PRO A 212 -1.70 -7.60 9.69
C PRO A 212 -2.53 -7.47 10.98
N TYR A 213 -1.96 -7.96 12.09
CA TYR A 213 -2.57 -7.77 13.40
C TYR A 213 -2.37 -6.31 13.82
N LEU A 214 -3.43 -5.52 13.79
CA LEU A 214 -3.52 -4.38 14.67
C LEU A 214 -3.73 -4.98 16.07
N TYR A 215 -2.74 -4.86 16.94
CA TYR A 215 -2.89 -5.18 18.36
C TYR A 215 -4.03 -4.30 18.91
N SER A 216 -5.23 -4.84 18.96
CA SER A 216 -6.22 -4.37 19.93
C SER A 216 -5.71 -4.84 21.29
N PRO A 217 -5.44 -3.95 22.26
CA PRO A 217 -5.15 -4.40 23.59
C PRO A 217 -6.32 -5.26 24.06
N SER A 218 -6.05 -6.53 24.32
CA SER A 218 -7.01 -7.46 24.88
C SER A 218 -7.64 -6.77 26.08
N ARG A 219 -8.97 -6.59 26.09
CA ARG A 219 -9.69 -6.24 27.30
C ARG A 219 -9.29 -7.28 28.36
N ILE A 220 -8.52 -6.87 29.33
CA ILE A 220 -8.31 -7.61 30.56
C ILE A 220 -9.72 -7.79 31.12
N GLN A 221 -10.25 -9.01 31.04
CA GLN A 221 -11.42 -9.38 31.85
C GLN A 221 -10.95 -9.29 33.29
N VAL A 222 -11.37 -8.27 33.99
CA VAL A 222 -11.28 -8.21 35.46
C VAL A 222 -12.31 -9.19 35.95
N ASP A 223 -11.87 -10.40 36.30
CA ASP A 223 -12.65 -11.34 37.07
C ASP A 223 -13.03 -10.70 38.43
N SER A 224 -14.24 -10.24 38.49
CA SER A 224 -14.88 -9.84 39.73
C SER A 224 -15.32 -11.09 40.49
N SER A 225 -14.36 -11.78 41.11
CA SER A 225 -14.66 -12.74 42.16
C SER A 225 -14.99 -11.99 43.45
N THR A 226 -16.24 -11.77 43.66
CA THR A 226 -16.83 -11.34 44.92
C THR A 226 -16.60 -12.43 45.96
N THR A 227 -15.71 -12.18 46.91
CA THR A 227 -15.62 -12.98 48.14
C THR A 227 -16.66 -12.44 49.10
N GLU A 228 -17.74 -13.16 49.24
CA GLU A 228 -18.61 -13.03 50.41
C GLU A 228 -17.83 -13.55 51.64
N LEU A 229 -17.67 -12.70 52.64
CA LEU A 229 -17.28 -13.08 53.96
C LEU A 229 -18.49 -12.92 54.90
N THR A 230 -18.92 -14.04 55.38
CA THR A 230 -19.77 -14.21 56.59
C THR A 230 -19.21 -13.56 57.83
#